data_cb29aa38b6a13d27cb836e436d2bc782
#
_entry.id   cb29aa38b6a13d27cb836e436d2bc782
#
_cell.length_a   1.000
_cell.length_b   1.000
_cell.length_c   1.000
_cell.angle_alpha   90.00
_cell.angle_beta   90.00
_cell.angle_gamma   90.00
#
_symmetry.space_group_name_H-M   'P 1'
#
loop_
_entity.id
_entity.type
_entity.pdbx_description
1 polymer ?
#
loop_
_entity_poly.entity_id
_entity_poly.type
_entity_poly.pdbx_seq_one_letter_code
_entity_poly.pdbx_strand_id
1 'polypeptide(L)'
;MTSNSGKVEFSGAQGHRLAARLDMPEQAPRAFAVFAHCFTCSKDTRAAAYIGAALVAQGLAVLRFDFTGLGGSEGDFANTNFSSNVGDLVAAADWLRREHRAPQLLVGHSLGGAAVLAAAPRIPEAKAVATVNAPADPAHVLHRLAPVRAEISAKGEAEVQLGGRPFRLKQQFIDDIEGQKLDIIVAHLGKALMVFHAPLDQIVGINNAAHLFTTARHPKSFVSLDDADHLLSRKEDALYVGQVLAAWVQRYLAP
;
A
#
# COMPACT_ATOMS: atom_id res chain seq x y z
N MET A 1 -23.82 8.31 8.57
CA MET A 1 -23.82 6.96 7.96
C MET A 1 -22.84 6.12 8.74
N THR A 2 -23.31 5.14 9.48
CA THR A 2 -22.49 4.26 10.32
C THR A 2 -21.96 3.11 9.46
N SER A 3 -20.70 3.18 9.03
CA SER A 3 -20.03 2.03 8.41
C SER A 3 -19.91 0.91 9.46
N ASN A 4 -20.29 -0.30 9.08
CA ASN A 4 -20.07 -1.48 9.92
C ASN A 4 -18.60 -1.90 9.79
N SER A 5 -17.77 -1.47 10.73
CA SER A 5 -16.32 -1.73 10.71
C SER A 5 -15.97 -2.75 11.78
N GLY A 6 -15.42 -3.89 11.36
CA GLY A 6 -15.02 -5.00 12.22
C GLY A 6 -13.49 -5.17 12.29
N LYS A 7 -12.97 -5.47 13.50
CA LYS A 7 -11.61 -6.01 13.63
C LYS A 7 -11.63 -7.44 13.11
N VAL A 8 -10.66 -7.78 12.29
CA VAL A 8 -10.44 -9.12 11.76
C VAL A 8 -8.95 -9.47 11.81
N GLU A 9 -8.66 -10.74 11.73
CA GLU A 9 -7.29 -11.25 11.77
C GLU A 9 -7.15 -12.37 10.74
N PHE A 10 -5.95 -12.49 10.15
CA PHE A 10 -5.64 -13.57 9.22
C PHE A 10 -4.16 -13.95 9.31
N SER A 11 -3.81 -15.12 8.79
CA SER A 11 -2.42 -15.56 8.73
C SER A 11 -1.71 -14.88 7.56
N GLY A 12 -0.61 -14.17 7.83
CA GLY A 12 0.29 -13.58 6.85
C GLY A 12 1.17 -14.61 6.15
N ALA A 13 2.01 -14.15 5.22
CA ALA A 13 2.86 -15.00 4.42
C ALA A 13 3.86 -15.85 5.23
N GLN A 14 4.29 -15.37 6.37
CA GLN A 14 5.23 -16.06 7.27
C GLN A 14 4.51 -16.84 8.39
N GLY A 15 3.18 -16.98 8.33
CA GLY A 15 2.38 -17.68 9.32
C GLY A 15 2.03 -16.85 10.57
N HIS A 16 2.51 -15.60 10.69
CA HIS A 16 2.14 -14.70 11.77
C HIS A 16 0.70 -14.20 11.61
N ARG A 17 0.04 -13.95 12.72
CA ARG A 17 -1.30 -13.36 12.75
C ARG A 17 -1.20 -11.87 12.42
N LEU A 18 -1.87 -11.45 11.38
CA LEU A 18 -1.96 -10.06 10.95
C LEU A 18 -3.26 -9.42 11.43
N ALA A 19 -3.12 -8.27 12.10
CA ALA A 19 -4.23 -7.47 12.56
C ALA A 19 -4.80 -6.62 11.42
N ALA A 20 -6.09 -6.70 11.21
CA ALA A 20 -6.77 -6.00 10.15
C ALA A 20 -8.10 -5.37 10.61
N ARG A 21 -8.64 -4.54 9.74
CA ARG A 21 -9.95 -3.92 9.87
C ARG A 21 -10.67 -4.01 8.54
N LEU A 22 -11.84 -4.61 8.54
CA LEU A 22 -12.72 -4.65 7.40
C LEU A 22 -13.81 -3.59 7.57
N ASP A 23 -13.76 -2.56 6.74
CA ASP A 23 -14.75 -1.50 6.71
C ASP A 23 -15.79 -1.85 5.62
N MET A 24 -17.04 -2.03 6.03
CA MET A 24 -18.14 -2.48 5.17
C MET A 24 -19.14 -1.35 4.93
N PRO A 25 -19.69 -1.21 3.70
CA PRO A 25 -20.83 -0.35 3.46
C PRO A 25 -22.11 -0.93 4.12
N GLU A 26 -23.14 -0.09 4.31
CA GLU A 26 -24.43 -0.53 4.87
C GLU A 26 -25.15 -1.56 3.99
N GLN A 27 -25.01 -1.43 2.68
CA GLN A 27 -25.55 -2.38 1.71
C GLN A 27 -24.50 -3.40 1.30
N ALA A 28 -24.91 -4.45 0.59
CA ALA A 28 -23.99 -5.44 0.03
C ALA A 28 -22.89 -4.74 -0.79
N PRO A 29 -21.61 -5.01 -0.52
CA PRO A 29 -20.52 -4.32 -1.19
C PRO A 29 -20.50 -4.64 -2.68
N ARG A 30 -20.32 -3.61 -3.50
CA ARG A 30 -20.17 -3.74 -4.97
C ARG A 30 -18.86 -4.41 -5.32
N ALA A 31 -17.78 -4.07 -4.59
CA ALA A 31 -16.45 -4.63 -4.74
C ALA A 31 -15.69 -4.60 -3.41
N PHE A 32 -14.60 -5.34 -3.35
CA PHE A 32 -13.66 -5.33 -2.24
C PHE A 32 -12.34 -4.67 -2.66
N ALA A 33 -11.73 -3.95 -1.73
CA ALA A 33 -10.42 -3.34 -1.87
C ALA A 33 -9.49 -3.77 -0.73
N VAL A 34 -8.19 -3.86 -1.03
CA VAL A 34 -7.13 -3.95 -0.01
C VAL A 34 -6.37 -2.64 0.02
N PHE A 35 -6.10 -2.12 1.21
CA PHE A 35 -5.28 -0.93 1.42
C PHE A 35 -3.98 -1.28 2.14
N ALA A 36 -2.84 -0.97 1.51
CA ALA A 36 -1.49 -1.12 2.02
C ALA A 36 -0.96 0.22 2.52
N HIS A 37 -0.62 0.29 3.81
CA HIS A 37 -0.09 1.50 4.43
C HIS A 37 1.40 1.74 4.10
N CYS A 38 1.92 2.92 4.45
CA CYS A 38 3.31 3.31 4.25
C CYS A 38 4.30 2.54 5.14
N PHE A 39 5.60 2.63 4.79
CA PHE A 39 6.70 2.02 5.55
C PHE A 39 6.67 2.48 7.01
N THR A 40 6.71 1.53 7.95
CA THR A 40 6.63 1.77 9.41
C THR A 40 5.34 2.42 9.93
N CYS A 41 4.30 2.50 9.11
CA CYS A 41 2.98 3.02 9.50
C CYS A 41 2.09 1.93 10.14
N SER A 42 0.79 2.16 10.14
CA SER A 42 -0.23 1.18 10.50
C SER A 42 -1.51 1.37 9.67
N LYS A 43 -2.41 0.38 9.73
CA LYS A 43 -3.74 0.42 9.10
C LYS A 43 -4.63 1.57 9.57
N ASP A 44 -4.30 2.18 10.72
CA ASP A 44 -5.10 3.23 11.37
C ASP A 44 -4.55 4.64 11.12
N THR A 45 -3.63 4.81 10.12
CA THR A 45 -3.22 6.16 9.69
C THR A 45 -4.42 6.95 9.16
N ARG A 46 -4.34 8.30 9.29
CA ARG A 46 -5.41 9.18 8.80
C ARG A 46 -5.69 8.96 7.32
N ALA A 47 -4.65 8.87 6.49
CA ALA A 47 -4.79 8.60 5.07
C ALA A 47 -5.58 7.30 4.82
N ALA A 48 -5.17 6.18 5.42
CA ALA A 48 -5.85 4.89 5.27
C ALA A 48 -7.31 4.95 5.73
N ALA A 49 -7.58 5.61 6.87
CA ALA A 49 -8.91 5.71 7.43
C ALA A 49 -9.85 6.57 6.56
N TYR A 50 -9.41 7.74 6.10
CA TYR A 50 -10.27 8.64 5.32
C TYR A 50 -10.44 8.20 3.87
N ILE A 51 -9.39 7.67 3.23
CA ILE A 51 -9.52 7.05 1.89
C ILE A 51 -10.48 5.86 1.98
N GLY A 52 -10.29 4.98 2.98
CA GLY A 52 -11.19 3.84 3.21
C GLY A 52 -12.63 4.28 3.43
N ALA A 53 -12.88 5.27 4.29
CA ALA A 53 -14.23 5.79 4.55
C ALA A 53 -14.90 6.35 3.28
N ALA A 54 -14.16 7.06 2.43
CA ALA A 54 -14.68 7.59 1.17
C ALA A 54 -15.03 6.45 0.18
N LEU A 55 -14.23 5.40 0.11
CA LEU A 55 -14.52 4.21 -0.71
C LEU A 55 -15.77 3.48 -0.18
N VAL A 56 -15.88 3.31 1.14
CA VAL A 56 -17.03 2.66 1.79
C VAL A 56 -18.32 3.45 1.53
N ALA A 57 -18.29 4.78 1.60
CA ALA A 57 -19.44 5.63 1.28
C ALA A 57 -19.93 5.46 -0.17
N GLN A 58 -19.07 4.95 -1.06
CA GLN A 58 -19.41 4.65 -2.46
C GLN A 58 -19.67 3.15 -2.72
N GLY A 59 -19.86 2.38 -1.65
CA GLY A 59 -20.28 0.98 -1.72
C GLY A 59 -19.15 -0.04 -1.92
N LEU A 60 -17.88 0.32 -1.65
CA LEU A 60 -16.78 -0.63 -1.64
C LEU A 60 -16.47 -1.08 -0.21
N ALA A 61 -16.23 -2.37 -0.01
CA ALA A 61 -15.65 -2.84 1.25
C ALA A 61 -14.12 -2.67 1.20
N VAL A 62 -13.49 -2.26 2.30
CA VAL A 62 -12.05 -1.98 2.36
C VAL A 62 -11.40 -2.76 3.50
N LEU A 63 -10.50 -3.67 3.16
CA LEU A 63 -9.62 -4.33 4.12
C LEU A 63 -8.34 -3.51 4.28
N ARG A 64 -8.13 -2.99 5.49
CA ARG A 64 -6.88 -2.34 5.91
C ARG A 64 -6.20 -3.25 6.92
N PHE A 65 -4.91 -3.54 6.77
CA PHE A 65 -4.19 -4.44 7.67
C PHE A 65 -2.82 -3.87 8.03
N ASP A 66 -2.25 -4.34 9.13
CA ASP A 66 -0.88 -4.06 9.51
C ASP A 66 0.04 -5.16 8.95
N PHE A 67 1.13 -4.79 8.29
CA PHE A 67 2.15 -5.73 7.85
C PHE A 67 2.80 -6.45 9.04
N THR A 68 3.39 -7.62 8.80
CA THR A 68 4.14 -8.39 9.82
C THR A 68 5.10 -7.50 10.60
N GLY A 69 5.04 -7.58 11.94
CA GLY A 69 5.89 -6.81 12.85
C GLY A 69 5.51 -5.33 13.01
N LEU A 70 4.37 -4.88 12.47
CA LEU A 70 3.88 -3.51 12.59
C LEU A 70 2.49 -3.45 13.22
N GLY A 71 2.18 -2.31 13.84
CA GLY A 71 0.85 -2.05 14.41
C GLY A 71 0.43 -3.10 15.43
N GLY A 72 -0.68 -3.78 15.14
CA GLY A 72 -1.22 -4.88 15.97
C GLY A 72 -0.89 -6.27 15.43
N SER A 73 -0.12 -6.38 14.35
CA SER A 73 0.31 -7.66 13.77
C SER A 73 1.46 -8.28 14.54
N GLU A 74 1.48 -9.62 14.57
CA GLU A 74 2.57 -10.39 15.17
C GLU A 74 3.83 -10.39 14.28
N GLY A 75 4.90 -11.02 14.78
CA GLY A 75 6.19 -11.12 14.13
C GLY A 75 7.16 -10.02 14.54
N ASP A 76 8.40 -10.16 14.08
CA ASP A 76 9.45 -9.15 14.30
C ASP A 76 9.74 -8.44 12.97
N PHE A 77 9.59 -7.11 12.95
CA PHE A 77 9.86 -6.26 11.79
C PHE A 77 11.28 -6.48 11.23
N ALA A 78 12.27 -6.75 12.09
CA ALA A 78 13.64 -7.03 11.67
C ALA A 78 13.77 -8.28 10.78
N ASN A 79 12.80 -9.19 10.81
CA ASN A 79 12.77 -10.40 10.00
C ASN A 79 11.90 -10.23 8.73
N THR A 80 11.41 -9.03 8.46
CA THR A 80 10.63 -8.72 7.27
C THR A 80 11.49 -8.06 6.20
N ASN A 81 10.97 -8.06 4.97
CA ASN A 81 11.55 -7.38 3.83
C ASN A 81 10.43 -6.98 2.84
N PHE A 82 10.78 -6.39 1.70
CA PHE A 82 9.78 -5.98 0.73
C PHE A 82 9.00 -7.18 0.16
N SER A 83 9.68 -8.28 -0.14
CA SER A 83 9.06 -9.50 -0.65
C SER A 83 8.10 -10.13 0.36
N SER A 84 8.40 -10.11 1.66
CA SER A 84 7.48 -10.58 2.70
C SER A 84 6.24 -9.69 2.81
N ASN A 85 6.39 -8.36 2.66
CA ASN A 85 5.26 -7.43 2.63
C ASN A 85 4.35 -7.68 1.41
N VAL A 86 4.93 -7.96 0.25
CA VAL A 86 4.17 -8.41 -0.94
C VAL A 86 3.42 -9.71 -0.64
N GLY A 87 4.06 -10.64 0.07
CA GLY A 87 3.44 -11.88 0.54
C GLY A 87 2.23 -11.64 1.46
N ASP A 88 2.35 -10.71 2.41
CA ASP A 88 1.26 -10.33 3.33
C ASP A 88 0.07 -9.72 2.57
N LEU A 89 0.32 -8.93 1.53
CA LEU A 89 -0.72 -8.41 0.64
C LEU A 89 -1.48 -9.51 -0.10
N VAL A 90 -0.76 -10.52 -0.59
CA VAL A 90 -1.39 -11.68 -1.23
C VAL A 90 -2.19 -12.47 -0.21
N ALA A 91 -1.68 -12.67 1.01
CA ALA A 91 -2.42 -13.33 2.08
C ALA A 91 -3.71 -12.56 2.48
N ALA A 92 -3.68 -11.23 2.47
CA ALA A 92 -4.86 -10.39 2.68
C ALA A 92 -5.91 -10.59 1.56
N ALA A 93 -5.45 -10.66 0.30
CA ALA A 93 -6.34 -10.95 -0.84
C ALA A 93 -6.92 -12.37 -0.77
N ASP A 94 -6.12 -13.37 -0.36
CA ASP A 94 -6.55 -14.75 -0.18
C ASP A 94 -7.57 -14.88 0.95
N TRP A 95 -7.38 -14.14 2.05
CA TRP A 95 -8.35 -14.08 3.13
C TRP A 95 -9.69 -13.52 2.65
N LEU A 96 -9.68 -12.37 1.93
CA LEU A 96 -10.91 -11.82 1.33
C LEU A 96 -11.59 -12.80 0.38
N ARG A 97 -10.81 -13.53 -0.43
CA ARG A 97 -11.33 -14.53 -1.39
C ARG A 97 -12.06 -15.67 -0.68
N ARG A 98 -11.57 -16.11 0.48
CA ARG A 98 -12.17 -17.19 1.26
C ARG A 98 -13.39 -16.74 2.05
N GLU A 99 -13.27 -15.61 2.75
CA GLU A 99 -14.30 -15.18 3.71
C GLU A 99 -15.41 -14.34 3.04
N HIS A 100 -15.09 -13.70 1.90
CA HIS A 100 -15.97 -12.76 1.21
C HIS A 100 -15.87 -12.92 -0.31
N ARG A 101 -15.18 -11.98 -0.95
CA ARG A 101 -14.84 -11.97 -2.38
C ARG A 101 -13.44 -11.42 -2.56
N ALA A 102 -12.70 -11.94 -3.56
CA ALA A 102 -11.38 -11.44 -3.90
C ALA A 102 -11.39 -9.92 -4.19
N PRO A 103 -10.33 -9.19 -3.81
CA PRO A 103 -10.28 -7.75 -4.02
C PRO A 103 -10.17 -7.41 -5.51
N GLN A 104 -10.97 -6.45 -5.95
CA GLN A 104 -10.93 -5.92 -7.32
C GLN A 104 -10.14 -4.61 -7.41
N LEU A 105 -9.84 -3.98 -6.28
CA LEU A 105 -9.04 -2.77 -6.16
C LEU A 105 -7.92 -2.97 -5.15
N LEU A 106 -6.70 -2.61 -5.54
CA LEU A 106 -5.54 -2.52 -4.65
C LEU A 106 -5.15 -1.06 -4.50
N VAL A 107 -5.02 -0.60 -3.27
CA VAL A 107 -4.63 0.79 -2.96
C VAL A 107 -3.39 0.75 -2.08
N GLY A 108 -2.37 1.53 -2.43
CA GLY A 108 -1.16 1.57 -1.62
C GLY A 108 -0.62 2.98 -1.46
N HIS A 109 -0.19 3.32 -0.24
CA HIS A 109 0.40 4.59 0.11
C HIS A 109 1.92 4.45 0.30
N SER A 110 2.71 5.33 -0.30
CA SER A 110 4.17 5.35 -0.18
C SER A 110 4.78 3.99 -0.57
N LEU A 111 5.62 3.36 0.25
CA LEU A 111 6.16 2.02 -0.02
C LEU A 111 5.04 0.96 -0.19
N GLY A 112 3.89 1.12 0.48
CA GLY A 112 2.72 0.30 0.25
C GLY A 112 2.19 0.39 -1.19
N GLY A 113 2.39 1.54 -1.85
CA GLY A 113 2.09 1.73 -3.28
C GLY A 113 2.98 0.88 -4.18
N ALA A 114 4.28 0.84 -3.92
CA ALA A 114 5.19 -0.08 -4.62
C ALA A 114 4.81 -1.55 -4.35
N ALA A 115 4.43 -1.87 -3.09
CA ALA A 115 4.06 -3.22 -2.71
C ALA A 115 2.76 -3.71 -3.40
N VAL A 116 1.73 -2.87 -3.56
CA VAL A 116 0.51 -3.27 -4.29
C VAL A 116 0.78 -3.46 -5.78
N LEU A 117 1.66 -2.66 -6.38
CA LEU A 117 2.10 -2.89 -7.76
C LEU A 117 2.80 -4.24 -7.90
N ALA A 118 3.73 -4.56 -7.00
CA ALA A 118 4.46 -5.83 -6.99
C ALA A 118 3.54 -7.04 -6.72
N ALA A 119 2.51 -6.87 -5.88
CA ALA A 119 1.55 -7.93 -5.56
C ALA A 119 0.50 -8.16 -6.67
N ALA A 120 0.20 -7.14 -7.48
CA ALA A 120 -0.90 -7.14 -8.44
C ALA A 120 -0.89 -8.34 -9.43
N PRO A 121 0.25 -8.82 -9.95
CA PRO A 121 0.28 -10.01 -10.81
C PRO A 121 -0.18 -11.30 -10.09
N ARG A 122 -0.05 -11.37 -8.77
CA ARG A 122 -0.43 -12.52 -7.94
C ARG A 122 -1.90 -12.46 -7.47
N ILE A 123 -2.61 -11.37 -7.79
CA ILE A 123 -4.03 -11.16 -7.45
C ILE A 123 -4.80 -10.94 -8.76
N PRO A 124 -5.13 -12.03 -9.49
CA PRO A 124 -5.70 -11.93 -10.84
C PRO A 124 -7.07 -11.25 -10.88
N GLU A 125 -7.84 -11.30 -9.80
CA GLU A 125 -9.16 -10.66 -9.70
C GLU A 125 -9.09 -9.13 -9.59
N ALA A 126 -7.94 -8.57 -9.17
CA ALA A 126 -7.74 -7.14 -9.16
C ALA A 126 -7.86 -6.57 -10.57
N LYS A 127 -8.74 -5.60 -10.74
CA LYS A 127 -8.99 -4.90 -12.02
C LYS A 127 -8.28 -3.56 -12.07
N ALA A 128 -8.01 -2.99 -10.89
CA ALA A 128 -7.42 -1.67 -10.75
C ALA A 128 -6.41 -1.63 -9.59
N VAL A 129 -5.37 -0.82 -9.79
CA VAL A 129 -4.36 -0.51 -8.78
C VAL A 129 -4.28 1.01 -8.64
N ALA A 130 -4.24 1.51 -7.42
CA ALA A 130 -4.04 2.92 -7.13
C ALA A 130 -2.82 3.11 -6.22
N THR A 131 -1.95 4.04 -6.58
CA THR A 131 -0.80 4.44 -5.77
C THR A 131 -0.97 5.87 -5.28
N VAL A 132 -0.57 6.14 -4.06
CA VAL A 132 -0.60 7.47 -3.45
C VAL A 132 0.80 7.80 -2.93
N ASN A 133 1.43 8.83 -3.46
CA ASN A 133 2.79 9.27 -3.11
C ASN A 133 3.79 8.11 -3.10
N ALA A 134 3.72 7.22 -4.09
CA ALA A 134 4.50 5.98 -4.13
C ALA A 134 5.81 6.15 -4.89
N PRO A 135 6.90 5.49 -4.45
CA PRO A 135 8.11 5.41 -5.23
C PRO A 135 7.92 4.47 -6.43
N ALA A 136 8.57 4.79 -7.54
CA ALA A 136 8.64 3.94 -8.73
C ALA A 136 9.60 2.76 -8.54
N ASP A 137 10.59 2.94 -7.67
CA ASP A 137 11.53 1.91 -7.23
C ASP A 137 11.43 1.76 -5.71
N PRO A 138 11.12 0.57 -5.17
CA PRO A 138 11.08 0.37 -3.71
C PRO A 138 12.44 0.62 -3.03
N ALA A 139 13.56 0.47 -3.74
CA ALA A 139 14.89 0.80 -3.22
C ALA A 139 15.06 2.30 -2.87
N HIS A 140 14.13 3.17 -3.28
CA HIS A 140 14.07 4.57 -2.85
C HIS A 140 14.14 4.73 -1.31
N VAL A 141 13.55 3.80 -0.56
CA VAL A 141 13.59 3.84 0.92
C VAL A 141 15.00 3.76 1.48
N LEU A 142 15.96 3.19 0.74
CA LEU A 142 17.37 3.05 1.17
C LEU A 142 18.07 4.41 1.34
N HIS A 143 17.59 5.49 0.70
CA HIS A 143 18.10 6.84 0.95
C HIS A 143 17.94 7.24 2.42
N ARG A 144 16.87 6.79 3.07
CA ARG A 144 16.63 7.04 4.50
C ARG A 144 17.50 6.18 5.43
N LEU A 145 18.09 5.12 4.89
CA LEU A 145 18.96 4.20 5.61
C LEU A 145 20.44 4.53 5.42
N ALA A 146 20.78 5.52 4.58
CA ALA A 146 22.17 5.90 4.30
C ALA A 146 23.03 6.07 5.56
N PRO A 147 22.56 6.68 6.67
CA PRO A 147 23.38 6.85 7.88
C PRO A 147 23.76 5.54 8.57
N VAL A 148 22.95 4.47 8.42
CA VAL A 148 23.17 3.18 9.11
C VAL A 148 23.61 2.07 8.16
N ARG A 149 23.68 2.33 6.86
CA ARG A 149 23.98 1.32 5.84
C ARG A 149 25.34 0.64 6.06
N ALA A 150 26.37 1.42 6.38
CA ALA A 150 27.71 0.88 6.67
C ALA A 150 27.68 -0.02 7.91
N GLU A 151 26.92 0.33 8.94
CA GLU A 151 26.77 -0.48 10.14
C GLU A 151 26.03 -1.78 9.84
N ILE A 152 24.93 -1.74 9.07
CA ILE A 152 24.21 -2.95 8.65
C ILE A 152 25.14 -3.87 7.87
N SER A 153 25.95 -3.34 6.92
CA SER A 153 26.90 -4.16 6.15
C SER A 153 27.99 -4.79 7.01
N ALA A 154 28.45 -4.10 8.06
CA ALA A 154 29.51 -4.58 8.93
C ALA A 154 29.03 -5.58 9.99
N LYS A 155 27.82 -5.36 10.55
CA LYS A 155 27.27 -6.11 11.70
C LYS A 155 26.13 -7.05 11.32
N GLY A 156 25.61 -6.97 10.08
CA GLY A 156 24.43 -7.70 9.63
C GLY A 156 23.10 -7.03 9.98
N GLU A 157 23.10 -6.09 10.95
CA GLU A 157 21.92 -5.33 11.37
C GLU A 157 22.29 -3.99 12.01
N ALA A 158 21.36 -3.04 12.03
CA ALA A 158 21.46 -1.80 12.81
C ALA A 158 20.08 -1.29 13.23
N GLU A 159 20.07 -0.44 14.25
CA GLU A 159 18.88 0.32 14.64
C GLU A 159 18.81 1.62 13.83
N VAL A 160 17.63 1.95 13.34
CA VAL A 160 17.33 3.17 12.59
C VAL A 160 16.09 3.86 13.13
N GLN A 161 16.13 5.18 13.21
CA GLN A 161 14.96 5.99 13.60
C GLN A 161 14.09 6.28 12.37
N LEU A 162 12.87 5.73 12.34
CA LEU A 162 11.91 5.92 11.26
C LEU A 162 10.58 6.42 11.84
N GLY A 163 10.12 7.58 11.38
CA GLY A 163 8.89 8.18 11.87
C GLY A 163 8.89 8.42 13.39
N GLY A 164 10.05 8.75 13.99
CA GLY A 164 10.20 8.99 15.42
C GLY A 164 10.23 7.73 16.30
N ARG A 165 10.33 6.55 15.70
CA ARG A 165 10.40 5.27 16.42
C ARG A 165 11.64 4.47 15.99
N PRO A 166 12.29 3.72 16.92
CA PRO A 166 13.39 2.84 16.58
C PRO A 166 12.88 1.58 15.85
N PHE A 167 13.59 1.19 14.81
CA PHE A 167 13.40 -0.07 14.09
C PHE A 167 14.75 -0.74 13.88
N ARG A 168 14.78 -2.05 14.03
CA ARG A 168 15.94 -2.85 13.69
C ARG A 168 15.79 -3.36 12.26
N LEU A 169 16.80 -3.12 11.43
CA LEU A 169 16.88 -3.58 10.05
C LEU A 169 18.09 -4.48 9.87
N LYS A 170 17.91 -5.55 9.10
CA LYS A 170 18.95 -6.52 8.77
C LYS A 170 19.39 -6.38 7.32
N GLN A 171 20.58 -6.91 7.00
CA GLN A 171 21.13 -6.90 5.64
C GLN A 171 20.15 -7.49 4.61
N GLN A 172 19.41 -8.54 4.97
CA GLN A 172 18.42 -9.17 4.10
C GLN A 172 17.31 -8.23 3.60
N PHE A 173 17.00 -7.16 4.35
CA PHE A 173 16.06 -6.14 3.89
C PHE A 173 16.63 -5.33 2.72
N ILE A 174 17.92 -4.97 2.82
CA ILE A 174 18.63 -4.22 1.78
C ILE A 174 18.77 -5.08 0.52
N ASP A 175 19.26 -6.32 0.68
CA ASP A 175 19.48 -7.24 -0.43
C ASP A 175 18.18 -7.54 -1.19
N ASP A 176 17.08 -7.76 -0.48
CA ASP A 176 15.79 -8.04 -1.06
C ASP A 176 15.24 -6.84 -1.85
N ILE A 177 15.30 -5.65 -1.27
CA ILE A 177 14.68 -4.46 -1.87
C ILE A 177 15.48 -3.97 -3.10
N GLU A 178 16.81 -4.11 -3.11
CA GLU A 178 17.68 -3.82 -4.26
C GLU A 178 17.46 -4.80 -5.42
N GLY A 179 17.00 -6.01 -5.11
CA GLY A 179 16.70 -7.05 -6.11
C GLY A 179 15.38 -6.83 -6.86
N GLN A 180 14.54 -5.89 -6.44
CA GLN A 180 13.22 -5.67 -7.02
C GLN A 180 13.29 -5.12 -8.45
N LYS A 181 12.37 -5.57 -9.32
CA LYS A 181 12.26 -5.15 -10.73
C LYS A 181 10.87 -4.58 -11.01
N LEU A 182 10.48 -3.53 -10.27
CA LEU A 182 9.13 -3.00 -10.32
C LEU A 182 8.77 -2.44 -11.70
N ASP A 183 9.72 -1.86 -12.42
CA ASP A 183 9.51 -1.35 -13.78
C ASP A 183 8.97 -2.41 -14.74
N ILE A 184 9.49 -3.63 -14.67
CA ILE A 184 9.03 -4.75 -15.50
C ILE A 184 7.57 -5.08 -15.16
N ILE A 185 7.24 -5.09 -13.87
CA ILE A 185 5.87 -5.37 -13.41
C ILE A 185 4.92 -4.27 -13.88
N VAL A 186 5.29 -3.01 -13.72
CA VAL A 186 4.47 -1.85 -14.12
C VAL A 186 4.25 -1.84 -15.63
N ALA A 187 5.29 -2.10 -16.44
CA ALA A 187 5.19 -2.17 -17.89
C ALA A 187 4.22 -3.27 -18.38
N HIS A 188 4.03 -4.33 -17.57
CA HIS A 188 3.17 -5.47 -17.89
C HIS A 188 2.01 -5.65 -16.90
N LEU A 189 1.60 -4.57 -16.22
CA LEU A 189 0.62 -4.62 -15.13
C LEU A 189 -0.73 -5.25 -15.56
N GLY A 190 -1.19 -4.98 -16.79
CA GLY A 190 -2.43 -5.54 -17.32
C GLY A 190 -3.71 -5.15 -16.58
N LYS A 191 -3.62 -4.13 -15.72
CA LYS A 191 -4.71 -3.62 -14.88
C LYS A 191 -4.76 -2.10 -15.03
N ALA A 192 -5.91 -1.49 -14.75
CA ALA A 192 -6.04 -0.05 -14.71
C ALA A 192 -5.16 0.53 -13.59
N LEU A 193 -4.35 1.56 -13.89
CA LEU A 193 -3.49 2.23 -12.93
C LEU A 193 -3.96 3.66 -12.67
N MET A 194 -4.15 4.01 -11.40
CA MET A 194 -4.31 5.38 -10.95
C MET A 194 -3.10 5.79 -10.12
N VAL A 195 -2.47 6.90 -10.49
CA VAL A 195 -1.35 7.48 -9.74
C VAL A 195 -1.81 8.80 -9.14
N PHE A 196 -1.83 8.89 -7.81
CA PHE A 196 -1.98 10.13 -7.06
C PHE A 196 -0.62 10.56 -6.53
N HIS A 197 -0.26 11.83 -6.68
CA HIS A 197 1.02 12.30 -6.15
C HIS A 197 1.01 13.80 -5.86
N ALA A 198 1.58 14.16 -4.72
CA ALA A 198 1.75 15.55 -4.31
C ALA A 198 3.02 16.13 -4.95
N PRO A 199 2.93 17.21 -5.74
CA PRO A 199 4.10 17.82 -6.40
C PRO A 199 5.17 18.31 -5.42
N LEU A 200 4.76 18.68 -4.20
CA LEU A 200 5.64 19.20 -3.16
C LEU A 200 6.12 18.12 -2.17
N ASP A 201 5.89 16.84 -2.47
CA ASP A 201 6.34 15.72 -1.63
C ASP A 201 7.86 15.69 -1.52
N GLN A 202 8.37 15.90 -0.30
CA GLN A 202 9.81 15.92 0.02
C GLN A 202 10.36 14.54 0.40
N ILE A 203 9.50 13.52 0.47
CA ILE A 203 9.88 12.15 0.83
C ILE A 203 10.03 11.31 -0.43
N VAL A 204 9.02 11.37 -1.31
CA VAL A 204 9.02 10.71 -2.61
C VAL A 204 8.73 11.77 -3.66
N GLY A 205 9.75 12.22 -4.37
CA GLY A 205 9.61 13.31 -5.35
C GLY A 205 8.67 12.95 -6.50
N ILE A 206 8.01 13.97 -7.07
CA ILE A 206 6.98 13.85 -8.13
C ILE A 206 7.48 13.10 -9.38
N ASN A 207 8.79 13.08 -9.64
CA ASN A 207 9.38 12.31 -10.74
C ASN A 207 9.07 10.81 -10.67
N ASN A 208 8.81 10.26 -9.47
CA ASN A 208 8.36 8.87 -9.31
C ASN A 208 6.99 8.65 -9.96
N ALA A 209 6.06 9.59 -9.78
CA ALA A 209 4.75 9.52 -10.43
C ALA A 209 4.86 9.59 -11.95
N ALA A 210 5.71 10.49 -12.47
CA ALA A 210 5.98 10.59 -13.90
C ALA A 210 6.56 9.27 -14.45
N HIS A 211 7.49 8.65 -13.71
CA HIS A 211 8.09 7.37 -14.09
C HIS A 211 7.05 6.24 -14.10
N LEU A 212 6.27 6.07 -13.03
CA LEU A 212 5.18 5.08 -12.99
C LEU A 212 4.18 5.28 -14.13
N PHE A 213 3.78 6.55 -14.37
CA PHE A 213 2.81 6.87 -15.40
C PHE A 213 3.35 6.61 -16.81
N THR A 214 4.61 6.93 -17.10
CA THR A 214 5.21 6.71 -18.43
C THR A 214 5.47 5.23 -18.69
N THR A 215 5.90 4.47 -17.69
CA THR A 215 6.19 3.04 -17.78
C THR A 215 4.94 2.19 -17.95
N ALA A 216 3.84 2.53 -17.26
CA ALA A 216 2.59 1.77 -17.35
C ALA A 216 1.93 1.91 -18.73
N ARG A 217 1.28 0.83 -19.17
CA ARG A 217 0.38 0.85 -20.33
C ARG A 217 -1.02 1.32 -19.94
N HIS A 218 -1.80 1.78 -20.91
CA HIS A 218 -3.22 2.09 -20.70
C HIS A 218 -4.04 0.83 -20.35
N PRO A 219 -5.10 0.99 -19.52
CA PRO A 219 -5.63 2.24 -18.98
C PRO A 219 -4.83 2.77 -17.80
N LYS A 220 -4.50 4.04 -17.81
CA LYS A 220 -3.79 4.74 -16.72
C LYS A 220 -4.29 6.16 -16.57
N SER A 221 -4.24 6.68 -15.34
CA SER A 221 -4.63 8.04 -14.99
C SER A 221 -3.68 8.62 -13.95
N PHE A 222 -3.56 9.94 -13.93
CA PHE A 222 -2.77 10.67 -12.95
C PHE A 222 -3.62 11.78 -12.33
N VAL A 223 -3.47 11.99 -11.04
CA VAL A 223 -4.09 13.09 -10.29
C VAL A 223 -3.02 13.77 -9.44
N SER A 224 -2.83 15.08 -9.66
CA SER A 224 -2.00 15.92 -8.81
C SER A 224 -2.73 16.20 -7.50
N LEU A 225 -2.00 16.07 -6.39
CA LEU A 225 -2.51 16.40 -5.05
C LEU A 225 -2.01 17.78 -4.58
N ASP A 226 -1.62 18.63 -5.53
CA ASP A 226 -1.22 20.03 -5.40
C ASP A 226 -0.38 20.32 -4.12
N ASP A 227 -0.98 20.86 -3.05
CA ASP A 227 -0.30 21.25 -1.81
C ASP A 227 -0.39 20.21 -0.68
N ALA A 228 -0.79 18.96 -1.00
CA ALA A 228 -0.81 17.90 -0.02
C ALA A 228 0.61 17.48 0.42
N ASP A 229 0.75 17.02 1.65
CA ASP A 229 2.00 16.43 2.12
C ASP A 229 2.08 14.93 1.82
N HIS A 230 3.27 14.35 2.04
CA HIS A 230 3.51 12.92 1.82
C HIS A 230 2.51 12.00 2.53
N LEU A 231 2.13 12.35 3.76
CA LEU A 231 1.28 11.52 4.64
C LEU A 231 -0.22 11.78 4.47
N LEU A 232 -0.62 12.76 3.64
CA LEU A 232 -1.99 13.26 3.55
C LEU A 232 -2.52 13.62 4.95
N SER A 233 -1.76 14.45 5.66
CA SER A 233 -2.06 14.83 7.05
C SER A 233 -3.37 15.59 7.18
N ARG A 234 -3.77 16.36 6.16
CA ARG A 234 -5.07 17.02 6.08
C ARG A 234 -6.13 16.00 5.68
N LYS A 235 -7.24 16.03 6.40
CA LYS A 235 -8.39 15.16 6.16
C LYS A 235 -8.95 15.32 4.73
N GLU A 236 -8.98 16.55 4.26
CA GLU A 236 -9.53 16.94 2.97
C GLU A 236 -8.78 16.26 1.81
N ASP A 237 -7.45 16.18 1.89
CA ASP A 237 -6.61 15.53 0.87
C ASP A 237 -6.91 14.04 0.79
N ALA A 238 -6.98 13.36 1.93
CA ALA A 238 -7.28 11.94 1.97
C ALA A 238 -8.72 11.62 1.50
N LEU A 239 -9.70 12.47 1.85
CA LEU A 239 -11.06 12.34 1.36
C LEU A 239 -11.14 12.57 -0.15
N TYR A 240 -10.42 13.59 -0.68
CA TYR A 240 -10.35 13.86 -2.11
C TYR A 240 -9.80 12.65 -2.88
N VAL A 241 -8.67 12.08 -2.42
CA VAL A 241 -8.12 10.84 -3.02
C VAL A 241 -9.17 9.73 -3.05
N GLY A 242 -9.85 9.48 -1.93
CA GLY A 242 -10.85 8.42 -1.85
C GLY A 242 -12.06 8.65 -2.75
N GLN A 243 -12.55 9.90 -2.85
CA GLN A 243 -13.69 10.27 -3.72
C GLN A 243 -13.35 10.12 -5.20
N VAL A 244 -12.19 10.65 -5.63
CA VAL A 244 -11.72 10.53 -7.01
C VAL A 244 -11.50 9.07 -7.37
N LEU A 245 -10.85 8.31 -6.49
CA LEU A 245 -10.60 6.88 -6.69
C LEU A 245 -11.91 6.09 -6.81
N ALA A 246 -12.88 6.37 -5.95
CA ALA A 246 -14.19 5.71 -5.98
C ALA A 246 -14.93 5.97 -7.30
N ALA A 247 -14.91 7.21 -7.80
CA ALA A 247 -15.52 7.56 -9.08
C ALA A 247 -14.79 6.89 -10.26
N TRP A 248 -13.46 6.94 -10.25
CA TRP A 248 -12.62 6.40 -11.33
C TRP A 248 -12.72 4.88 -11.45
N VAL A 249 -12.69 4.15 -10.31
CA VAL A 249 -12.64 2.69 -10.33
C VAL A 249 -13.92 2.05 -10.83
N GLN A 250 -15.05 2.73 -10.74
CA GLN A 250 -16.37 2.19 -11.12
C GLN A 250 -16.40 1.64 -12.55
N ARG A 251 -15.69 2.28 -13.50
CA ARG A 251 -15.65 1.80 -14.89
C ARG A 251 -14.90 0.48 -15.08
N TYR A 252 -14.14 0.04 -14.07
CA TYR A 252 -13.34 -1.19 -14.11
C TYR A 252 -13.92 -2.30 -13.23
N LEU A 253 -14.88 -1.96 -12.38
CA LEU A 253 -15.62 -2.95 -11.59
C LEU A 253 -16.74 -3.52 -12.47
N ALA A 254 -16.90 -4.84 -12.44
CA ALA A 254 -18.04 -5.46 -13.10
C ALA A 254 -19.35 -4.96 -12.49
N PRO A 255 -20.42 -4.79 -13.29
CA PRO A 255 -21.74 -4.47 -12.80
C PRO A 255 -22.29 -5.54 -11.86
#